data_9c88869a26f33cce1eb14def0a6fa100
#
_entry.id   9c88869a26f33cce1eb14def0a6fa100
#
_cell.length_a   1.000
_cell.length_b   1.000
_cell.length_c   1.000
_cell.angle_alpha   90.00
_cell.angle_beta   90.00
_cell.angle_gamma   90.00
#
_symmetry.space_group_name_H-M   'P 1'
#
loop_
_entity.id
_entity.type
_entity.pdbx_description
1 polymer ?
#
loop_
_entity_poly.entity_id
_entity_poly.type
_entity_poly.pdbx_seq_one_letter_code
_entity_poly.pdbx_strand_id
1 'polypeptide(L)'
;EWERWGNISQSIQYGYNAPALEHGAIKMVRISDIQENCVLWDNVPYCQIAENDIDTYLLKVNDILFARTGGTVGKSFLVEEVPERAIYAGYLIRTRYSSLLNPRYMKSFMESQLYWEQLKNATIATAQPNCNGKTLAKMLLPIPSTKEQDRIVEKLTQLSSFLDNYGLCQDRLNLLNEEIKEKFKKSILQEAIQGKLVLQIAEEGTAQELLEQIKTEKQELVKEGKLKKSALNDSVIFRGDDNKYYEKIGKKCVDITEEIPFDLPDSWSWARGKSVFMPMESTKPSSDFVYIDVDAVNNRLNIIDKPKKVRIENAPSRATRKLHKNDLLFSMVRPYLKNIALVDDIYKDAIASTGFYVITPSLGYYPMFLYYLMLSNYVVDGLNSFMKGDNSPSINNCHIENYLYPLPPIEEQQRIVEKIEQLMQLLK
;
A
#
# COMPACT_ATOMS: atom_id res chain seq x y z
N GLU A 1 -37.59 32.86 -16.01
CA GLU A 1 -37.13 33.70 -17.12
C GLU A 1 -35.64 33.54 -17.37
N TRP A 2 -35.16 33.89 -18.57
CA TRP A 2 -33.74 33.84 -18.90
C TRP A 2 -33.20 35.28 -18.90
N GLU A 3 -32.07 35.45 -18.19
CA GLU A 3 -31.41 36.75 -18.13
C GLU A 3 -29.91 36.63 -18.40
N ARG A 4 -29.29 37.76 -18.74
CA ARG A 4 -27.84 37.87 -18.84
C ARG A 4 -27.23 38.20 -17.49
N TRP A 5 -26.11 37.59 -17.20
CA TRP A 5 -25.37 37.85 -15.94
C TRP A 5 -25.14 39.36 -15.71
N GLY A 6 -24.81 40.09 -16.77
CA GLY A 6 -24.59 41.55 -16.70
C GLY A 6 -25.81 42.32 -16.31
N ASN A 7 -27.04 41.89 -16.72
CA ASN A 7 -28.27 42.58 -16.41
C ASN A 7 -28.67 42.50 -14.94
N ILE A 8 -28.32 41.41 -14.30
CA ILE A 8 -28.60 41.16 -12.87
C ILE A 8 -27.44 41.59 -11.95
N SER A 9 -26.28 41.92 -12.51
CA SER A 9 -25.12 42.35 -11.76
C SER A 9 -25.16 43.82 -11.43
N GLN A 10 -24.94 44.17 -10.18
CA GLN A 10 -24.71 45.55 -9.75
C GLN A 10 -23.29 46.01 -10.11
N SER A 11 -22.32 45.09 -10.07
CA SER A 11 -20.97 45.36 -10.51
C SER A 11 -20.25 44.08 -10.94
N ILE A 12 -19.38 44.19 -11.95
CA ILE A 12 -18.45 43.18 -12.41
C ILE A 12 -17.07 43.85 -12.41
N GLN A 13 -16.20 43.52 -11.46
CA GLN A 13 -14.99 44.29 -11.20
C GLN A 13 -13.77 43.39 -11.08
N TYR A 14 -12.67 43.79 -11.73
CA TYR A 14 -11.36 43.15 -11.57
C TYR A 14 -10.76 43.49 -10.22
N GLY A 15 -9.97 42.59 -9.68
CA GLY A 15 -9.26 42.79 -8.42
C GLY A 15 -8.03 43.70 -8.52
N TYR A 16 -7.41 43.94 -7.40
CA TYR A 16 -6.27 44.84 -7.26
C TYR A 16 -4.96 44.15 -7.65
N ASN A 17 -4.07 44.89 -8.32
CA ASN A 17 -2.75 44.40 -8.69
C ASN A 17 -1.70 44.91 -7.72
N ALA A 18 -1.28 44.08 -6.79
CA ALA A 18 -0.17 44.34 -5.86
C ALA A 18 0.64 43.09 -5.62
N PRO A 19 1.90 43.19 -5.20
CA PRO A 19 2.67 42.04 -4.75
C PRO A 19 2.12 41.52 -3.41
N ALA A 20 2.20 40.18 -3.24
CA ALA A 20 1.88 39.55 -1.96
C ALA A 20 3.03 39.77 -0.97
N LEU A 21 2.70 40.13 0.27
CA LEU A 21 3.61 40.43 1.37
C LEU A 21 3.26 39.58 2.59
N GLU A 22 4.24 39.27 3.43
CA GLU A 22 3.99 38.60 4.72
C GLU A 22 3.23 39.50 5.71
N HIS A 23 3.47 40.81 5.63
CA HIS A 23 2.81 41.81 6.44
C HIS A 23 2.39 43.00 5.57
N GLY A 24 1.25 43.63 5.86
CA GLY A 24 0.75 44.73 5.05
C GLY A 24 -0.50 45.37 5.65
N ALA A 25 -1.08 46.32 4.90
CA ALA A 25 -2.24 47.09 5.35
C ALA A 25 -3.55 46.28 5.35
N ILE A 26 -3.68 45.29 4.44
CA ILE A 26 -4.89 44.52 4.23
C ILE A 26 -4.60 43.16 3.60
N LYS A 27 -5.39 42.14 3.92
CA LYS A 27 -5.30 40.82 3.26
C LYS A 27 -5.74 40.88 1.82
N MET A 28 -5.10 40.10 0.93
CA MET A 28 -5.43 40.03 -0.49
C MET A 28 -5.63 38.58 -0.92
N VAL A 29 -6.87 38.17 -1.13
CA VAL A 29 -7.25 36.82 -1.56
C VAL A 29 -6.80 36.59 -3.01
N ARG A 30 -6.03 35.53 -3.24
CA ARG A 30 -5.55 35.05 -4.54
C ARG A 30 -6.27 33.76 -4.95
N ILE A 31 -6.12 33.36 -6.21
CA ILE A 31 -6.67 32.07 -6.71
C ILE A 31 -6.11 30.88 -5.92
N SER A 32 -4.83 30.94 -5.55
CA SER A 32 -4.14 29.88 -4.77
C SER A 32 -4.67 29.71 -3.35
N ASP A 33 -5.26 30.75 -2.80
CA ASP A 33 -5.78 30.76 -1.44
C ASP A 33 -7.20 30.16 -1.35
N ILE A 34 -7.81 29.87 -2.51
CA ILE A 34 -9.14 29.27 -2.63
C ILE A 34 -8.97 27.78 -2.93
N GLN A 35 -9.32 26.92 -1.97
CA GLN A 35 -9.28 25.45 -2.10
C GLN A 35 -10.63 24.88 -1.68
N GLU A 36 -11.13 23.89 -2.41
CA GLU A 36 -12.38 23.17 -2.11
C GLU A 36 -13.59 24.10 -1.80
N ASN A 37 -13.73 25.19 -2.59
CA ASN A 37 -14.72 26.23 -2.38
C ASN A 37 -14.61 27.01 -1.04
N CYS A 38 -13.46 26.96 -0.37
CA CYS A 38 -13.18 27.72 0.85
C CYS A 38 -11.94 28.60 0.67
N VAL A 39 -11.89 29.74 1.35
CA VAL A 39 -10.67 30.55 1.49
C VAL A 39 -9.92 30.09 2.74
N LEU A 40 -8.65 29.70 2.57
CA LEU A 40 -7.75 29.40 3.69
C LEU A 40 -7.22 30.70 4.29
N TRP A 41 -8.03 31.38 5.11
CA TRP A 41 -7.78 32.73 5.63
C TRP A 41 -6.45 32.90 6.35
N ASP A 42 -5.94 31.87 7.03
CA ASP A 42 -4.65 31.90 7.71
C ASP A 42 -3.48 32.04 6.73
N ASN A 43 -3.63 31.54 5.50
CA ASN A 43 -2.61 31.57 4.45
C ASN A 43 -2.72 32.76 3.50
N VAL A 44 -3.79 33.57 3.63
CA VAL A 44 -4.00 34.76 2.77
C VAL A 44 -2.95 35.81 3.09
N PRO A 45 -2.11 36.22 2.10
CA PRO A 45 -1.08 37.21 2.30
C PRO A 45 -1.68 38.62 2.42
N TYR A 46 -0.85 39.53 2.86
CA TYR A 46 -1.14 40.95 2.88
C TYR A 46 -0.69 41.63 1.58
N CYS A 47 -1.16 42.87 1.37
CA CYS A 47 -0.64 43.75 0.36
C CYS A 47 -0.66 45.20 0.82
N GLN A 48 0.02 46.07 0.05
CA GLN A 48 -0.10 47.54 0.17
C GLN A 48 -1.11 48.04 -0.80
N ILE A 49 -2.00 48.90 -0.34
CA ILE A 49 -3.06 49.58 -1.17
C ILE A 49 -3.25 51.00 -0.63
N ALA A 50 -3.54 51.92 -1.53
CA ALA A 50 -3.89 53.28 -1.14
C ALA A 50 -5.23 53.29 -0.36
N GLU A 51 -5.28 54.06 0.72
CA GLU A 51 -6.46 54.06 1.62
C GLU A 51 -7.77 54.41 0.88
N ASN A 52 -7.70 55.30 -0.10
CA ASN A 52 -8.83 55.69 -0.93
C ASN A 52 -9.34 54.57 -1.87
N ASP A 53 -8.52 53.55 -2.15
CA ASP A 53 -8.88 52.45 -3.04
C ASP A 53 -9.47 51.26 -2.29
N ILE A 54 -9.25 51.17 -0.97
CA ILE A 54 -9.66 50.00 -0.17
C ILE A 54 -11.14 49.69 -0.35
N ASP A 55 -12.00 50.67 -0.17
CA ASP A 55 -13.48 50.50 -0.24
C ASP A 55 -13.95 50.00 -1.61
N THR A 56 -13.20 50.32 -2.67
CA THR A 56 -13.48 49.87 -4.03
C THR A 56 -13.30 48.35 -4.16
N TYR A 57 -12.26 47.80 -3.57
CA TYR A 57 -11.91 46.37 -3.70
C TYR A 57 -12.33 45.51 -2.50
N LEU A 58 -12.86 46.12 -1.44
CA LEU A 58 -13.21 45.41 -0.20
C LEU A 58 -14.21 44.29 -0.49
N LEU A 59 -13.89 43.10 -0.01
CA LEU A 59 -14.77 41.92 -0.06
C LEU A 59 -15.92 42.08 0.95
N LYS A 60 -17.07 41.59 0.55
CA LYS A 60 -18.29 41.52 1.39
C LYS A 60 -18.87 40.12 1.29
N VAL A 61 -19.56 39.71 2.34
CA VAL A 61 -20.36 38.49 2.32
C VAL A 61 -21.32 38.53 1.14
N ASN A 62 -21.51 37.41 0.46
CA ASN A 62 -22.28 37.22 -0.77
C ASN A 62 -21.63 37.78 -2.06
N ASP A 63 -20.40 38.30 -2.01
CA ASP A 63 -19.66 38.53 -3.25
C ASP A 63 -19.31 37.16 -3.90
N ILE A 64 -19.36 37.08 -5.22
CA ILE A 64 -18.86 35.93 -5.97
C ILE A 64 -17.57 36.34 -6.68
N LEU A 65 -16.49 35.57 -6.38
CA LEU A 65 -15.20 35.67 -7.04
C LEU A 65 -15.12 34.68 -8.19
N PHE A 66 -14.55 35.10 -9.30
CA PHE A 66 -14.41 34.31 -10.52
C PHE A 66 -12.96 34.34 -10.99
N ALA A 67 -12.36 33.15 -11.19
CA ALA A 67 -11.02 33.02 -11.73
C ALA A 67 -10.98 33.25 -13.23
N ARG A 68 -10.24 34.29 -13.68
CA ARG A 68 -10.24 34.70 -15.09
C ARG A 68 -9.16 34.12 -15.96
N THR A 69 -8.09 33.57 -15.38
CA THR A 69 -6.88 33.14 -16.11
C THR A 69 -6.34 31.80 -15.68
N GLY A 70 -5.58 31.14 -16.56
CA GLY A 70 -4.86 29.90 -16.27
C GLY A 70 -5.75 28.67 -16.25
N GLY A 71 -5.23 27.56 -15.70
CA GLY A 71 -5.94 26.28 -15.61
C GLY A 71 -7.18 26.28 -14.70
N THR A 72 -7.41 27.38 -13.96
CA THR A 72 -8.56 27.57 -13.06
C THR A 72 -9.64 28.48 -13.64
N VAL A 73 -9.52 28.92 -14.90
CA VAL A 73 -10.51 29.77 -15.54
C VAL A 73 -11.90 29.18 -15.38
N GLY A 74 -12.84 30.01 -14.94
CA GLY A 74 -14.23 29.63 -14.73
C GLY A 74 -14.55 29.13 -13.33
N LYS A 75 -13.56 28.73 -12.52
CA LYS A 75 -13.83 28.42 -11.12
C LYS A 75 -14.35 29.64 -10.40
N SER A 76 -15.41 29.47 -9.65
CA SER A 76 -16.07 30.50 -8.88
C SER A 76 -16.08 30.19 -7.41
N PHE A 77 -16.10 31.21 -6.59
CA PHE A 77 -16.15 31.12 -5.14
C PHE A 77 -17.16 32.12 -4.58
N LEU A 78 -18.03 31.65 -3.69
CA LEU A 78 -18.96 32.48 -2.93
C LEU A 78 -18.29 32.89 -1.62
N VAL A 79 -18.19 34.17 -1.36
CA VAL A 79 -17.68 34.74 -0.10
C VAL A 79 -18.74 34.58 0.98
N GLU A 80 -18.66 33.56 1.81
CA GLU A 80 -19.62 33.29 2.88
C GLU A 80 -19.22 34.00 4.18
N GLU A 81 -17.91 34.26 4.38
CA GLU A 81 -17.39 34.98 5.52
C GLU A 81 -16.18 35.85 5.16
N VAL A 82 -15.96 36.90 5.89
CA VAL A 82 -14.80 37.80 5.78
C VAL A 82 -14.29 38.06 7.21
N PRO A 83 -13.46 37.18 7.80
CA PRO A 83 -13.01 37.32 9.20
C PRO A 83 -12.20 38.59 9.47
N GLU A 84 -11.41 39.02 8.47
CA GLU A 84 -10.62 40.24 8.49
C GLU A 84 -10.86 41.06 7.22
N ARG A 85 -10.61 42.38 7.27
CA ARG A 85 -10.70 43.23 6.07
C ARG A 85 -9.80 42.67 4.96
N ALA A 86 -10.38 42.34 3.83
CA ALA A 86 -9.68 41.73 2.71
C ALA A 86 -10.16 42.30 1.37
N ILE A 87 -9.25 42.35 0.42
CA ILE A 87 -9.47 42.59 -1.00
C ILE A 87 -9.16 41.35 -1.82
N TYR A 88 -9.24 41.39 -3.13
CA TYR A 88 -8.96 40.26 -4.01
C TYR A 88 -8.00 40.67 -5.14
N ALA A 89 -7.18 39.73 -5.57
CA ALA A 89 -6.12 39.94 -6.56
C ALA A 89 -6.66 40.12 -7.99
N GLY A 90 -5.91 40.77 -8.84
CA GLY A 90 -6.29 41.15 -10.22
C GLY A 90 -6.58 39.97 -11.16
N TYR A 91 -6.20 38.75 -10.79
CA TYR A 91 -6.56 37.53 -11.52
C TYR A 91 -7.96 37.00 -11.19
N LEU A 92 -8.66 37.66 -10.25
CA LEU A 92 -10.06 37.40 -9.89
C LEU A 92 -10.95 38.55 -10.40
N ILE A 93 -12.17 38.19 -10.77
CA ILE A 93 -13.26 39.13 -11.04
C ILE A 93 -14.28 38.93 -9.93
N ARG A 94 -14.68 40.02 -9.26
CA ARG A 94 -15.81 40.03 -8.32
C ARG A 94 -17.09 40.39 -9.01
N THR A 95 -18.18 39.66 -8.76
CA THR A 95 -19.52 40.06 -9.16
C THR A 95 -20.37 40.31 -7.92
N ARG A 96 -21.10 41.45 -7.95
CA ARG A 96 -22.19 41.78 -7.02
C ARG A 96 -23.47 41.82 -7.82
N TYR A 97 -24.52 41.29 -7.27
CA TYR A 97 -25.82 41.17 -7.95
C TYR A 97 -26.93 41.63 -7.00
N SER A 98 -28.17 41.68 -7.52
CA SER A 98 -29.33 42.12 -6.76
C SER A 98 -29.52 41.27 -5.48
N SER A 99 -29.85 41.93 -4.38
CA SER A 99 -30.17 41.26 -3.10
C SER A 99 -31.45 40.39 -3.17
N LEU A 100 -32.20 40.46 -4.27
CA LEU A 100 -33.36 39.60 -4.55
C LEU A 100 -32.96 38.22 -5.06
N LEU A 101 -31.69 38.01 -5.39
CA LEU A 101 -31.16 36.74 -5.86
C LEU A 101 -30.48 36.00 -4.71
N ASN A 102 -30.77 34.70 -4.58
CA ASN A 102 -30.11 33.86 -3.58
C ASN A 102 -28.65 33.61 -3.96
N PRO A 103 -27.66 33.96 -3.10
CA PRO A 103 -26.23 33.82 -3.38
C PRO A 103 -25.82 32.41 -3.73
N ARG A 104 -26.33 31.41 -2.98
CA ARG A 104 -26.00 29.99 -3.20
C ARG A 104 -26.64 29.48 -4.50
N TYR A 105 -27.80 29.97 -4.89
CA TYR A 105 -28.38 29.66 -6.20
C TYR A 105 -27.49 30.19 -7.35
N MET A 106 -27.01 31.42 -7.24
CA MET A 106 -26.09 32.02 -8.22
C MET A 106 -24.79 31.22 -8.32
N LYS A 107 -24.23 30.78 -7.18
CA LYS A 107 -23.06 29.94 -7.13
C LYS A 107 -23.33 28.58 -7.76
N SER A 108 -24.47 27.93 -7.46
CA SER A 108 -24.84 26.64 -8.05
C SER A 108 -24.98 26.69 -9.56
N PHE A 109 -25.47 27.81 -10.11
CA PHE A 109 -25.48 28.00 -11.55
C PHE A 109 -24.05 27.99 -12.13
N MET A 110 -23.07 28.62 -11.46
CA MET A 110 -21.67 28.63 -11.91
C MET A 110 -20.96 27.27 -11.78
N GLU A 111 -21.58 26.28 -11.17
CA GLU A 111 -21.13 24.88 -11.14
C GLU A 111 -21.85 24.01 -12.20
N SER A 112 -22.91 24.54 -12.81
CA SER A 112 -23.72 23.79 -13.76
C SER A 112 -23.02 23.54 -15.11
N GLN A 113 -23.41 22.45 -15.78
CA GLN A 113 -22.93 22.13 -17.11
C GLN A 113 -23.19 23.27 -18.08
N LEU A 114 -24.36 23.93 -18.01
CA LEU A 114 -24.73 25.06 -18.87
C LEU A 114 -23.76 26.24 -18.74
N TYR A 115 -23.31 26.53 -17.51
CA TYR A 115 -22.31 27.58 -17.30
C TYR A 115 -20.98 27.20 -17.97
N TRP A 116 -20.51 25.99 -17.77
CA TRP A 116 -19.25 25.53 -18.32
C TRP A 116 -19.25 25.42 -19.85
N GLU A 117 -20.35 25.02 -20.46
CA GLU A 117 -20.52 25.04 -21.91
C GLU A 117 -20.45 26.44 -22.50
N GLN A 118 -21.15 27.40 -21.88
CA GLN A 118 -21.06 28.79 -22.29
C GLN A 118 -19.65 29.36 -22.15
N LEU A 119 -18.97 29.03 -21.06
CA LEU A 119 -17.60 29.47 -20.83
C LEU A 119 -16.65 28.87 -21.88
N LYS A 120 -16.75 27.58 -22.15
CA LYS A 120 -15.92 26.86 -23.14
C LYS A 120 -16.09 27.46 -24.53
N ASN A 121 -17.32 27.77 -24.92
CA ASN A 121 -17.64 28.39 -26.23
C ASN A 121 -17.12 29.84 -26.33
N ALA A 122 -17.02 30.53 -25.20
CA ALA A 122 -16.61 31.95 -25.16
C ALA A 122 -15.06 32.10 -24.97
N THR A 123 -14.37 31.11 -24.46
CA THR A 123 -12.91 31.08 -24.36
C THR A 123 -12.32 30.51 -25.65
N ILE A 124 -12.03 31.40 -26.60
CA ILE A 124 -11.33 31.04 -27.85
C ILE A 124 -9.97 30.44 -27.46
N ALA A 125 -9.60 29.33 -28.12
CA ALA A 125 -8.40 28.54 -27.94
C ALA A 125 -7.12 29.37 -28.12
N THR A 126 -6.70 30.07 -27.09
CA THR A 126 -5.38 30.65 -26.93
C THR A 126 -4.57 29.76 -26.01
N ALA A 127 -3.23 29.81 -26.11
CA ALA A 127 -2.32 29.02 -25.26
C ALA A 127 -2.56 29.21 -23.75
N GLN A 128 -3.26 30.28 -23.35
CA GLN A 128 -3.76 30.52 -22.00
C GLN A 128 -5.24 30.87 -22.05
N PRO A 129 -6.15 29.99 -21.61
CA PRO A 129 -7.56 30.32 -21.48
C PRO A 129 -7.75 31.59 -20.63
N ASN A 130 -8.53 32.53 -21.10
CA ASN A 130 -8.83 33.80 -20.40
C ASN A 130 -10.29 34.17 -20.60
N CYS A 131 -10.99 34.41 -19.51
CA CYS A 131 -12.34 34.97 -19.52
C CYS A 131 -12.35 36.37 -18.90
N ASN A 132 -12.93 37.31 -19.58
CA ASN A 132 -13.05 38.69 -19.10
C ASN A 132 -14.45 39.01 -18.60
N GLY A 133 -14.59 40.14 -17.90
CA GLY A 133 -15.87 40.59 -17.34
C GLY A 133 -16.97 40.78 -18.38
N LYS A 134 -16.63 41.16 -19.65
CA LYS A 134 -17.60 41.27 -20.74
C LYS A 134 -18.12 39.91 -21.19
N THR A 135 -17.30 38.90 -21.19
CA THR A 135 -17.68 37.50 -21.49
C THR A 135 -18.62 36.97 -20.39
N LEU A 136 -18.25 37.18 -19.12
CA LEU A 136 -19.10 36.82 -17.99
C LEU A 136 -20.46 37.51 -18.04
N ALA A 137 -20.47 38.80 -18.31
CA ALA A 137 -21.72 39.59 -18.43
C ALA A 137 -22.70 39.08 -19.50
N LYS A 138 -22.22 38.44 -20.56
CA LYS A 138 -23.04 37.90 -21.66
C LYS A 138 -23.65 36.52 -21.36
N MET A 139 -23.18 35.83 -20.32
CA MET A 139 -23.68 34.48 -19.97
C MET A 139 -25.16 34.53 -19.64
N LEU A 140 -25.89 33.56 -20.17
CA LEU A 140 -27.32 33.39 -19.92
C LEU A 140 -27.51 32.46 -18.70
N LEU A 141 -28.41 32.84 -17.83
CA LEU A 141 -28.81 32.02 -16.68
C LEU A 141 -30.32 32.06 -16.48
N PRO A 142 -30.94 31.01 -15.98
CA PRO A 142 -32.33 30.98 -15.61
C PRO A 142 -32.53 31.68 -14.27
N ILE A 143 -33.57 32.54 -14.18
CA ILE A 143 -33.96 33.22 -12.95
C ILE A 143 -35.36 32.76 -12.56
N PRO A 144 -35.47 31.77 -11.64
CA PRO A 144 -36.74 31.40 -11.03
C PRO A 144 -37.19 32.44 -9.99
N SER A 145 -38.40 32.28 -9.47
CA SER A 145 -38.85 33.11 -8.35
C SER A 145 -37.97 32.92 -7.12
N THR A 146 -37.88 33.89 -6.24
CA THR A 146 -37.04 33.82 -5.02
C THR A 146 -37.35 32.60 -4.20
N LYS A 147 -38.62 32.26 -3.98
CA LYS A 147 -39.03 31.05 -3.27
C LYS A 147 -38.56 29.75 -3.96
N GLU A 148 -38.48 29.77 -5.30
CA GLU A 148 -37.96 28.59 -6.03
C GLU A 148 -36.45 28.50 -5.93
N GLN A 149 -35.73 29.64 -5.95
CA GLN A 149 -34.29 29.67 -5.71
C GLN A 149 -33.96 29.04 -4.34
N ASP A 150 -34.69 29.40 -3.30
CA ASP A 150 -34.50 28.89 -1.94
C ASP A 150 -34.74 27.37 -1.88
N ARG A 151 -35.85 26.90 -2.52
CA ARG A 151 -36.15 25.45 -2.58
C ARG A 151 -35.06 24.66 -3.33
N ILE A 152 -34.53 25.23 -4.42
CA ILE A 152 -33.43 24.62 -5.17
C ILE A 152 -32.19 24.51 -4.29
N VAL A 153 -31.80 25.60 -3.60
CA VAL A 153 -30.64 25.61 -2.71
C VAL A 153 -30.80 24.62 -1.57
N GLU A 154 -31.97 24.60 -0.92
CA GLU A 154 -32.24 23.64 0.14
C GLU A 154 -32.10 22.21 -0.35
N LYS A 155 -32.66 21.90 -1.55
CA LYS A 155 -32.57 20.53 -2.11
C LYS A 155 -31.13 20.17 -2.50
N LEU A 156 -30.36 21.09 -3.07
CA LEU A 156 -28.95 20.88 -3.38
C LEU A 156 -28.13 20.63 -2.10
N THR A 157 -28.38 21.39 -1.03
CA THR A 157 -27.70 21.20 0.26
C THR A 157 -28.00 19.81 0.85
N GLN A 158 -29.27 19.38 0.81
CA GLN A 158 -29.65 18.04 1.26
C GLN A 158 -28.97 16.93 0.45
N LEU A 159 -28.93 17.08 -0.88
CA LEU A 159 -28.30 16.12 -1.79
C LEU A 159 -26.77 16.08 -1.62
N SER A 160 -26.13 17.24 -1.43
CA SER A 160 -24.67 17.30 -1.17
C SER A 160 -24.31 16.50 0.08
N SER A 161 -25.02 16.78 1.19
CA SER A 161 -24.79 16.02 2.43
C SER A 161 -25.01 14.51 2.28
N PHE A 162 -26.01 14.11 1.49
CA PHE A 162 -26.24 12.70 1.18
C PHE A 162 -25.09 12.10 0.36
N LEU A 163 -24.59 12.83 -0.67
CA LEU A 163 -23.49 12.39 -1.52
C LEU A 163 -22.17 12.26 -0.71
N ASP A 164 -21.91 13.20 0.19
CA ASP A 164 -20.73 13.16 1.06
C ASP A 164 -20.76 11.91 1.96
N ASN A 165 -21.91 11.63 2.58
CA ASN A 165 -22.08 10.42 3.38
C ASN A 165 -21.95 9.14 2.56
N TYR A 166 -22.50 9.13 1.34
CA TYR A 166 -22.38 8.00 0.43
C TYR A 166 -20.92 7.75 0.06
N GLY A 167 -20.16 8.80 -0.27
CA GLY A 167 -18.72 8.72 -0.56
C GLY A 167 -17.95 8.09 0.61
N LEU A 168 -18.17 8.57 1.83
CA LEU A 168 -17.54 8.02 3.04
C LEU A 168 -17.89 6.54 3.26
N CYS A 169 -19.14 6.16 3.02
CA CYS A 169 -19.56 4.76 3.14
C CYS A 169 -18.92 3.88 2.07
N GLN A 170 -18.82 4.38 0.84
CA GLN A 170 -18.18 3.66 -0.27
C GLN A 170 -16.68 3.45 -0.02
N ASP A 171 -15.97 4.46 0.47
CA ASP A 171 -14.55 4.36 0.80
C ASP A 171 -14.31 3.36 1.93
N ARG A 172 -15.15 3.36 2.96
CA ARG A 172 -15.08 2.37 4.04
C ARG A 172 -15.35 0.95 3.53
N LEU A 173 -16.30 0.78 2.62
CA LEU A 173 -16.58 -0.52 2.00
C LEU A 173 -15.40 -1.03 1.17
N ASN A 174 -14.77 -0.16 0.39
CA ASN A 174 -13.60 -0.50 -0.41
C ASN A 174 -12.43 -0.94 0.49
N LEU A 175 -12.14 -0.17 1.54
CA LEU A 175 -11.11 -0.51 2.51
C LEU A 175 -11.41 -1.85 3.20
N LEU A 176 -12.65 -2.07 3.63
CA LEU A 176 -13.07 -3.32 4.25
C LEU A 176 -12.89 -4.53 3.31
N ASN A 177 -13.22 -4.37 2.02
CA ASN A 177 -13.05 -5.44 1.03
C ASN A 177 -11.57 -5.80 0.83
N GLU A 178 -10.66 -4.83 0.82
CA GLU A 178 -9.22 -5.07 0.75
C GLU A 178 -8.71 -5.76 2.02
N GLU A 179 -9.10 -5.28 3.20
CA GLU A 179 -8.71 -5.89 4.47
C GLU A 179 -9.21 -7.32 4.62
N ILE A 180 -10.45 -7.61 4.19
CA ILE A 180 -11.03 -8.95 4.24
C ILE A 180 -10.19 -9.91 3.40
N LYS A 181 -9.82 -9.55 2.17
CA LYS A 181 -8.98 -10.39 1.31
C LYS A 181 -7.65 -10.74 1.97
N GLU A 182 -6.98 -9.75 2.55
CA GLU A 182 -5.70 -9.99 3.25
C GLU A 182 -5.89 -10.84 4.53
N LYS A 183 -6.96 -10.63 5.27
CA LYS A 183 -7.29 -11.44 6.46
C LYS A 183 -7.59 -12.88 6.07
N PHE A 184 -8.32 -13.11 4.97
CA PHE A 184 -8.59 -14.46 4.47
C PHE A 184 -7.31 -15.17 4.03
N LYS A 185 -6.41 -14.51 3.29
CA LYS A 185 -5.11 -15.09 2.92
C LYS A 185 -4.32 -15.54 4.15
N LYS A 186 -4.23 -14.69 5.17
CA LYS A 186 -3.57 -15.02 6.44
C LYS A 186 -4.22 -16.20 7.15
N SER A 187 -5.55 -16.24 7.19
CA SER A 187 -6.32 -17.33 7.80
C SER A 187 -6.10 -18.66 7.06
N ILE A 188 -6.15 -18.66 5.72
CA ILE A 188 -5.89 -19.85 4.90
C ILE A 188 -4.50 -20.42 5.21
N LEU A 189 -3.46 -19.57 5.24
CA LEU A 189 -2.11 -20.02 5.56
C LEU A 189 -2.00 -20.54 7.01
N GLN A 190 -2.69 -19.90 7.95
CA GLN A 190 -2.69 -20.33 9.34
C GLN A 190 -3.36 -21.71 9.52
N GLU A 191 -4.51 -21.93 8.91
CA GLU A 191 -5.19 -23.23 8.91
C GLU A 191 -4.36 -24.32 8.22
N ALA A 192 -3.67 -23.94 7.13
CA ALA A 192 -2.79 -24.82 6.39
C ALA A 192 -1.64 -25.37 7.26
N ILE A 193 -0.94 -24.48 8.00
CA ILE A 193 0.22 -24.88 8.81
C ILE A 193 -0.17 -25.54 10.14
N GLN A 194 -1.43 -25.48 10.52
CA GLN A 194 -1.98 -26.16 11.70
C GLN A 194 -2.62 -27.53 11.36
N GLY A 195 -2.57 -27.95 10.09
CA GLY A 195 -3.19 -29.20 9.65
C GLY A 195 -4.72 -29.21 9.67
N LYS A 196 -5.37 -28.03 9.60
CA LYS A 196 -6.82 -27.86 9.65
C LYS A 196 -7.47 -27.63 8.29
N LEU A 197 -6.64 -27.38 7.25
CA LEU A 197 -7.13 -27.00 5.93
C LEU A 197 -7.65 -28.18 5.11
N VAL A 198 -7.11 -29.36 5.33
CA VAL A 198 -7.49 -30.62 4.68
C VAL A 198 -7.69 -31.72 5.72
N LEU A 199 -8.44 -32.76 5.37
CA LEU A 199 -8.62 -33.91 6.25
C LEU A 199 -7.34 -34.74 6.33
N GLN A 200 -7.04 -35.31 7.49
CA GLN A 200 -5.92 -36.25 7.68
C GLN A 200 -6.26 -37.59 7.02
N ILE A 201 -5.30 -38.17 6.31
CA ILE A 201 -5.43 -39.47 5.63
C ILE A 201 -4.33 -40.39 6.18
N ALA A 202 -4.71 -41.47 6.85
CA ALA A 202 -3.80 -42.34 7.54
C ALA A 202 -2.80 -43.06 6.57
N GLU A 203 -3.23 -43.33 5.35
CA GLU A 203 -2.45 -44.00 4.31
C GLU A 203 -1.29 -43.16 3.76
N GLU A 204 -1.28 -41.87 4.01
CA GLU A 204 -0.22 -40.92 3.57
C GLU A 204 1.04 -40.99 4.44
N GLY A 205 1.06 -41.86 5.46
CA GLY A 205 2.20 -42.05 6.35
C GLY A 205 2.31 -40.99 7.44
N THR A 206 3.48 -40.86 8.01
CA THR A 206 3.76 -39.98 9.16
C THR A 206 4.97 -39.10 8.92
N ALA A 207 5.00 -37.95 9.58
CA ALA A 207 6.16 -37.06 9.59
C ALA A 207 7.40 -37.75 10.24
N GLN A 208 7.19 -38.70 11.12
CA GLN A 208 8.29 -39.44 11.75
C GLN A 208 9.07 -40.29 10.71
N GLU A 209 8.34 -40.98 9.83
CA GLU A 209 8.95 -41.72 8.73
C GLU A 209 9.71 -40.80 7.79
N LEU A 210 9.15 -39.62 7.52
CA LEU A 210 9.79 -38.61 6.69
C LEU A 210 11.06 -38.03 7.31
N LEU A 211 11.09 -37.81 8.62
CA LEU A 211 12.30 -37.38 9.35
C LEU A 211 13.41 -38.43 9.29
N GLU A 212 13.08 -39.72 9.33
CA GLU A 212 14.06 -40.81 9.19
C GLU A 212 14.61 -40.84 7.74
N GLN A 213 13.81 -40.63 6.74
CA GLN A 213 14.24 -40.51 5.33
C GLN A 213 15.21 -39.34 5.15
N ILE A 214 14.88 -38.14 5.66
CA ILE A 214 15.76 -36.98 5.64
C ILE A 214 17.11 -37.27 6.30
N LYS A 215 17.08 -37.94 7.47
CA LYS A 215 18.30 -38.31 8.19
C LYS A 215 19.15 -39.25 7.35
N THR A 216 18.56 -40.26 6.72
CA THR A 216 19.23 -41.21 5.84
C THR A 216 19.85 -40.51 4.65
N GLU A 217 19.08 -39.63 3.95
CA GLU A 217 19.57 -38.80 2.83
C GLU A 217 20.82 -38.02 3.23
N LYS A 218 20.76 -37.28 4.35
CA LYS A 218 21.90 -36.50 4.84
C LYS A 218 23.12 -37.39 5.20
N GLN A 219 22.90 -38.58 5.75
CA GLN A 219 23.98 -39.52 6.05
C GLN A 219 24.65 -40.05 4.78
N GLU A 220 23.90 -40.34 3.74
CA GLU A 220 24.44 -40.77 2.45
C GLU A 220 25.28 -39.67 1.82
N LEU A 221 24.76 -38.41 1.78
CA LEU A 221 25.50 -37.26 1.29
C LEU A 221 26.79 -36.97 2.07
N VAL A 222 26.81 -37.26 3.37
CA VAL A 222 28.07 -37.20 4.17
C VAL A 222 29.02 -38.30 3.80
N LYS A 223 28.56 -39.55 3.58
CA LYS A 223 29.41 -40.67 3.11
C LYS A 223 30.02 -40.40 1.73
N GLU A 224 29.24 -39.76 0.85
CA GLU A 224 29.70 -39.34 -0.49
C GLU A 224 30.65 -38.13 -0.46
N GLY A 225 30.88 -37.54 0.70
CA GLY A 225 31.70 -36.31 0.85
C GLY A 225 31.06 -35.02 0.35
N LYS A 226 29.78 -35.06 0.01
CA LYS A 226 29.00 -33.89 -0.45
C LYS A 226 28.56 -33.00 0.72
N LEU A 227 28.40 -33.58 1.90
CA LEU A 227 28.06 -32.83 3.11
C LEU A 227 29.12 -33.09 4.22
N LYS A 228 29.29 -32.10 5.09
CA LYS A 228 30.12 -32.19 6.28
C LYS A 228 29.37 -32.96 7.37
N LYS A 229 30.08 -33.70 8.24
CA LYS A 229 29.47 -34.39 9.41
C LYS A 229 28.67 -33.41 10.32
N SER A 230 29.06 -32.15 10.38
CA SER A 230 28.35 -31.11 11.14
C SER A 230 26.93 -30.77 10.59
N ALA A 231 26.61 -31.25 9.39
CA ALA A 231 25.25 -31.13 8.83
C ALA A 231 24.27 -32.17 9.40
N LEU A 232 24.79 -33.23 10.01
CA LEU A 232 23.96 -34.19 10.72
C LEU A 232 23.51 -33.59 12.04
N ASN A 233 22.20 -33.57 12.25
CA ASN A 233 21.58 -33.15 13.49
C ASN A 233 20.75 -34.29 14.05
N ASP A 234 20.99 -34.63 15.34
CA ASP A 234 20.28 -35.68 16.05
C ASP A 234 19.08 -35.15 16.87
N SER A 235 18.63 -33.93 16.61
CA SER A 235 17.45 -33.38 17.27
C SER A 235 16.20 -34.10 16.82
N VAL A 236 15.47 -34.69 17.78
CA VAL A 236 14.18 -35.34 17.59
C VAL A 236 13.19 -34.73 18.58
N ILE A 237 12.09 -34.22 18.07
CA ILE A 237 11.00 -33.62 18.87
C ILE A 237 9.85 -34.62 18.94
N PHE A 238 9.36 -34.90 20.13
CA PHE A 238 8.25 -35.83 20.34
C PHE A 238 7.37 -35.39 21.51
N ARG A 239 6.12 -35.86 21.52
CA ARG A 239 5.17 -35.65 22.60
C ARG A 239 5.28 -36.82 23.57
N GLY A 240 5.48 -36.56 24.87
CA GLY A 240 5.51 -37.54 25.91
C GLY A 240 4.13 -38.00 26.35
N ASP A 241 4.08 -39.09 27.17
CA ASP A 241 2.82 -39.59 27.75
C ASP A 241 2.14 -38.60 28.70
N ASP A 242 2.87 -37.62 29.19
CA ASP A 242 2.40 -36.49 30.02
C ASP A 242 1.87 -35.30 29.19
N ASN A 243 1.68 -35.47 27.89
CA ASN A 243 1.26 -34.47 26.94
C ASN A 243 2.23 -33.27 26.76
N LYS A 244 3.46 -33.36 27.25
CA LYS A 244 4.51 -32.37 27.06
C LYS A 244 5.35 -32.66 25.84
N TYR A 245 5.94 -31.61 25.29
CA TYR A 245 6.87 -31.75 24.16
C TYR A 245 8.32 -31.77 24.64
N TYR A 246 9.07 -32.70 24.13
CA TYR A 246 10.47 -32.88 24.44
C TYR A 246 11.35 -32.86 23.20
N GLU A 247 12.50 -32.20 23.29
CA GLU A 247 13.56 -32.29 22.29
C GLU A 247 14.71 -33.14 22.82
N LYS A 248 15.02 -34.24 22.11
CA LYS A 248 16.16 -35.10 22.38
C LYS A 248 17.29 -34.77 21.43
N ILE A 249 18.46 -34.42 21.96
CA ILE A 249 19.69 -34.17 21.23
C ILE A 249 20.78 -35.08 21.81
N GLY A 250 21.14 -36.12 21.08
CA GLY A 250 22.04 -37.16 21.59
C GLY A 250 21.50 -37.82 22.86
N LYS A 251 22.19 -37.61 24.00
CA LYS A 251 21.78 -38.13 25.32
C LYS A 251 20.96 -37.15 26.16
N LYS A 252 20.83 -35.90 25.71
CA LYS A 252 20.13 -34.84 26.44
C LYS A 252 18.68 -34.78 25.98
N CYS A 253 17.75 -34.70 26.93
CA CYS A 253 16.34 -34.50 26.68
C CYS A 253 15.90 -33.22 27.42
N VAL A 254 15.24 -32.30 26.73
CA VAL A 254 14.83 -31.00 27.27
C VAL A 254 13.34 -30.83 27.04
N ASP A 255 12.60 -30.37 28.05
CA ASP A 255 11.21 -29.96 27.91
C ASP A 255 11.17 -28.64 27.10
N ILE A 256 10.44 -28.64 25.97
CA ILE A 256 10.26 -27.49 25.06
C ILE A 256 8.80 -27.14 24.92
N THR A 257 7.93 -27.54 25.84
CA THR A 257 6.49 -27.34 25.77
C THR A 257 6.13 -25.83 25.60
N GLU A 258 6.87 -24.97 26.29
CA GLU A 258 6.67 -23.50 26.20
C GLU A 258 7.08 -22.91 24.82
N GLU A 259 7.87 -23.66 24.03
CA GLU A 259 8.26 -23.21 22.67
C GLU A 259 7.23 -23.61 21.61
N ILE A 260 6.31 -24.54 21.93
CA ILE A 260 5.32 -25.07 20.97
C ILE A 260 4.18 -24.07 20.82
N PRO A 261 3.97 -23.51 19.62
CA PRO A 261 3.00 -22.42 19.43
C PRO A 261 1.55 -22.89 19.32
N PHE A 262 1.35 -24.13 18.88
CA PHE A 262 0.01 -24.77 18.73
C PHE A 262 0.16 -26.29 18.56
N ASP A 263 -0.94 -27.00 18.82
CA ASP A 263 -0.98 -28.46 18.61
C ASP A 263 -1.03 -28.80 17.11
N LEU A 264 -0.37 -29.90 16.76
CA LEU A 264 -0.38 -30.49 15.42
C LEU A 264 -1.22 -31.77 15.39
N PRO A 265 -1.70 -32.18 14.20
CA PRO A 265 -2.26 -33.52 14.01
C PRO A 265 -1.27 -34.62 14.38
N ASP A 266 -1.76 -35.80 14.77
CA ASP A 266 -0.91 -36.92 15.23
C ASP A 266 0.05 -37.44 14.13
N SER A 267 -0.32 -37.28 12.84
CA SER A 267 0.54 -37.64 11.69
C SER A 267 1.69 -36.65 11.44
N TRP A 268 1.64 -35.45 12.08
CA TRP A 268 2.63 -34.40 11.91
C TRP A 268 3.66 -34.38 13.02
N SER A 269 4.81 -33.75 12.76
CA SER A 269 5.84 -33.52 13.78
C SER A 269 6.39 -32.10 13.73
N TRP A 270 6.81 -31.58 14.88
CA TRP A 270 7.65 -30.40 14.94
C TRP A 270 9.09 -30.76 14.63
N ALA A 271 9.78 -29.93 13.87
CA ALA A 271 11.19 -30.09 13.57
C ALA A 271 11.94 -28.76 13.57
N ARG A 272 13.21 -28.77 14.00
CA ARG A 272 14.10 -27.62 13.84
C ARG A 272 14.53 -27.45 12.38
N GLY A 273 14.67 -26.21 11.89
CA GLY A 273 15.07 -25.94 10.51
C GLY A 273 16.36 -26.67 10.11
N LYS A 274 17.37 -26.71 11.00
CA LYS A 274 18.63 -27.47 10.77
C LYS A 274 18.44 -28.99 10.59
N SER A 275 17.34 -29.54 11.08
CA SER A 275 17.01 -30.96 10.89
C SER A 275 16.43 -31.23 9.50
N VAL A 276 15.60 -30.33 9.00
CA VAL A 276 14.76 -30.51 7.81
C VAL A 276 15.20 -29.75 6.57
N PHE A 277 16.05 -28.73 6.71
CA PHE A 277 16.63 -28.02 5.56
C PHE A 277 18.01 -28.59 5.21
N MET A 278 18.36 -28.55 3.93
CA MET A 278 19.73 -28.81 3.51
C MET A 278 20.66 -27.65 3.89
N PRO A 279 21.92 -27.87 4.18
CA PRO A 279 22.88 -26.81 4.46
C PRO A 279 23.05 -25.89 3.25
N MET A 280 23.08 -24.57 3.50
CA MET A 280 23.33 -23.60 2.45
C MET A 280 24.68 -23.81 1.76
N GLU A 281 24.67 -23.74 0.44
CA GLU A 281 25.90 -23.79 -0.36
C GLU A 281 26.44 -22.36 -0.59
N SER A 282 27.76 -22.24 -0.49
CA SER A 282 28.47 -21.01 -0.83
C SER A 282 29.28 -21.20 -2.10
N THR A 283 29.30 -20.15 -2.94
CA THR A 283 30.08 -20.14 -4.18
C THR A 283 30.82 -18.82 -4.32
N LYS A 284 31.81 -18.80 -5.21
CA LYS A 284 32.43 -17.57 -5.71
C LYS A 284 32.15 -17.48 -7.20
N PRO A 285 31.72 -16.32 -7.72
CA PRO A 285 31.57 -16.12 -9.16
C PRO A 285 32.87 -16.44 -9.90
N SER A 286 32.82 -17.21 -10.99
CA SER A 286 33.96 -17.52 -11.85
C SER A 286 33.81 -16.96 -13.27
N SER A 287 32.65 -16.42 -13.58
CA SER A 287 32.29 -15.76 -14.84
C SER A 287 31.20 -14.75 -14.60
N ASP A 288 30.75 -14.04 -15.62
CA ASP A 288 29.58 -13.17 -15.55
C ASP A 288 28.35 -13.97 -15.10
N PHE A 289 27.51 -13.42 -14.25
CA PHE A 289 26.43 -14.13 -13.61
C PHE A 289 25.18 -13.26 -13.37
N VAL A 290 24.07 -13.91 -13.08
CA VAL A 290 22.83 -13.26 -12.60
C VAL A 290 22.90 -13.13 -11.09
N TYR A 291 22.84 -11.91 -10.59
CA TYR A 291 22.87 -11.60 -9.17
C TYR A 291 21.48 -11.24 -8.65
N ILE A 292 21.10 -11.86 -7.55
CA ILE A 292 19.83 -11.61 -6.86
C ILE A 292 20.12 -11.02 -5.49
N ASP A 293 19.93 -9.72 -5.34
CA ASP A 293 19.96 -9.05 -4.04
C ASP A 293 18.53 -8.92 -3.47
N VAL A 294 18.40 -8.45 -2.24
CA VAL A 294 17.11 -8.33 -1.53
C VAL A 294 16.13 -7.44 -2.31
N ASP A 295 16.63 -6.39 -2.96
CA ASP A 295 15.84 -5.49 -3.80
C ASP A 295 15.34 -6.11 -5.12
N ALA A 296 15.87 -7.28 -5.50
CA ALA A 296 15.42 -8.01 -6.67
C ALA A 296 14.12 -8.80 -6.47
N VAL A 297 13.68 -8.95 -5.23
CA VAL A 297 12.43 -9.67 -4.91
C VAL A 297 11.28 -8.69 -4.76
N ASN A 298 10.22 -8.91 -5.53
CA ASN A 298 8.96 -8.21 -5.38
C ASN A 298 8.18 -8.79 -4.20
N ASN A 299 8.10 -8.09 -3.09
CA ASN A 299 7.49 -8.57 -1.86
C ASN A 299 5.94 -8.55 -1.84
N ARG A 300 5.30 -8.01 -2.86
CA ARG A 300 3.83 -8.09 -3.03
C ARG A 300 3.44 -9.36 -3.78
N LEU A 301 4.23 -9.71 -4.79
CA LEU A 301 4.01 -10.90 -5.62
C LEU A 301 4.83 -12.11 -5.13
N ASN A 302 5.82 -11.87 -4.27
CA ASN A 302 6.76 -12.88 -3.75
C ASN A 302 7.49 -13.66 -4.86
N ILE A 303 7.98 -12.94 -5.86
CA ILE A 303 8.73 -13.45 -7.01
C ILE A 303 10.04 -12.70 -7.22
N ILE A 304 10.98 -13.31 -7.92
CA ILE A 304 12.20 -12.65 -8.41
C ILE A 304 11.81 -11.80 -9.61
N ASP A 305 11.91 -10.47 -9.50
CA ASP A 305 11.40 -9.50 -10.48
C ASP A 305 12.53 -8.72 -11.19
N LYS A 306 13.55 -8.29 -10.44
CA LYS A 306 14.60 -7.38 -10.92
C LYS A 306 16.02 -7.89 -10.67
N PRO A 307 16.38 -9.10 -11.17
CA PRO A 307 17.75 -9.59 -11.04
C PRO A 307 18.71 -8.77 -11.88
N LYS A 308 19.96 -8.69 -11.45
CA LYS A 308 21.01 -7.90 -12.12
C LYS A 308 21.98 -8.82 -12.84
N LYS A 309 22.28 -8.55 -14.11
CA LYS A 309 23.44 -9.17 -14.79
C LYS A 309 24.71 -8.45 -14.36
N VAL A 310 25.64 -9.17 -13.77
CA VAL A 310 26.87 -8.61 -13.18
C VAL A 310 28.07 -9.24 -13.85
N ARG A 311 29.03 -8.39 -14.29
CA ARG A 311 30.33 -8.85 -14.77
C ARG A 311 31.20 -9.28 -13.59
N ILE A 312 32.02 -10.27 -13.77
CA ILE A 312 32.87 -10.82 -12.72
C ILE A 312 33.74 -9.75 -12.04
N GLU A 313 34.26 -8.79 -12.83
CA GLU A 313 35.08 -7.68 -12.35
C GLU A 313 34.33 -6.78 -11.32
N ASN A 314 33.01 -6.74 -11.38
CA ASN A 314 32.15 -5.92 -10.55
C ASN A 314 31.36 -6.75 -9.55
N ALA A 315 31.76 -8.01 -9.29
CA ALA A 315 31.05 -8.92 -8.41
C ALA A 315 30.99 -8.36 -6.98
N PRO A 316 29.79 -8.14 -6.42
CA PRO A 316 29.64 -7.72 -5.03
C PRO A 316 30.22 -8.77 -4.08
N SER A 317 30.92 -8.34 -3.02
CA SER A 317 31.45 -9.26 -1.99
C SER A 317 30.38 -10.12 -1.31
N ARG A 318 29.11 -9.67 -1.37
CA ARG A 318 27.94 -10.37 -0.84
C ARG A 318 27.37 -11.45 -1.78
N ALA A 319 27.84 -11.52 -3.04
CA ALA A 319 27.39 -12.50 -4.03
C ALA A 319 28.04 -13.87 -3.78
N THR A 320 27.53 -14.62 -2.81
CA THR A 320 28.14 -15.89 -2.37
C THR A 320 27.16 -17.02 -2.15
N ARG A 321 25.85 -16.81 -2.27
CA ARG A 321 24.85 -17.86 -2.06
C ARG A 321 24.56 -18.55 -3.39
N LYS A 322 24.93 -19.83 -3.52
CA LYS A 322 24.61 -20.66 -4.68
C LYS A 322 23.13 -21.00 -4.67
N LEU A 323 22.51 -20.99 -5.82
CA LEU A 323 21.10 -21.34 -5.98
C LEU A 323 20.90 -22.59 -6.81
N HIS A 324 19.81 -23.29 -6.51
CA HIS A 324 19.30 -24.43 -7.26
C HIS A 324 17.80 -24.21 -7.54
N LYS A 325 17.25 -24.97 -8.47
CA LYS A 325 15.81 -25.01 -8.67
C LYS A 325 15.10 -25.42 -7.38
N ASN A 326 13.98 -24.78 -7.09
CA ASN A 326 13.15 -24.99 -5.91
C ASN A 326 13.77 -24.50 -4.58
N ASP A 327 14.93 -23.85 -4.61
CA ASP A 327 15.42 -23.13 -3.44
C ASP A 327 14.44 -22.00 -3.07
N LEU A 328 14.34 -21.72 -1.80
CA LEU A 328 13.55 -20.60 -1.30
C LEU A 328 14.46 -19.51 -0.75
N LEU A 329 14.35 -18.32 -1.30
CA LEU A 329 15.02 -17.13 -0.81
C LEU A 329 14.21 -16.54 0.34
N PHE A 330 14.79 -16.43 1.52
CA PHE A 330 14.19 -15.74 2.67
C PHE A 330 15.08 -14.57 3.10
N SER A 331 14.59 -13.32 3.01
CA SER A 331 15.37 -12.16 3.42
C SER A 331 15.59 -12.14 4.93
N MET A 332 16.85 -12.12 5.33
CA MET A 332 17.24 -11.92 6.73
C MET A 332 17.22 -10.44 7.13
N VAL A 333 17.19 -9.52 6.17
CA VAL A 333 17.10 -8.07 6.40
C VAL A 333 15.64 -7.66 6.31
N ARG A 334 15.12 -7.06 7.37
CA ARG A 334 13.72 -6.65 7.48
C ARG A 334 12.74 -7.77 7.07
N PRO A 335 12.76 -8.93 7.76
CA PRO A 335 11.92 -10.08 7.38
C PRO A 335 10.43 -9.73 7.28
N TYR A 336 9.94 -8.75 8.04
CA TYR A 336 8.56 -8.26 8.00
C TYR A 336 8.14 -7.72 6.62
N LEU A 337 9.09 -7.36 5.75
CA LEU A 337 8.79 -6.96 4.37
C LEU A 337 8.44 -8.15 3.48
N LYS A 338 8.64 -9.39 3.95
CA LYS A 338 8.33 -10.62 3.21
C LYS A 338 8.99 -10.68 1.82
N ASN A 339 10.27 -10.25 1.71
CA ASN A 339 11.07 -10.51 0.52
C ASN A 339 11.43 -12.00 0.47
N ILE A 340 10.46 -12.81 0.06
CA ILE A 340 10.51 -14.26 -0.02
C ILE A 340 10.15 -14.66 -1.44
N ALA A 341 10.94 -15.54 -2.07
CA ALA A 341 10.67 -15.97 -3.43
C ALA A 341 11.19 -17.40 -3.66
N LEU A 342 10.47 -18.19 -4.45
CA LEU A 342 10.89 -19.49 -4.92
C LEU A 342 11.78 -19.33 -6.16
N VAL A 343 12.88 -20.09 -6.24
CA VAL A 343 13.80 -20.10 -7.38
C VAL A 343 13.28 -21.06 -8.43
N ASP A 344 12.97 -20.55 -9.60
CA ASP A 344 12.54 -21.31 -10.78
C ASP A 344 13.72 -21.80 -11.63
N ASP A 345 13.41 -22.44 -12.77
CA ASP A 345 14.42 -22.91 -13.72
C ASP A 345 15.26 -21.79 -14.34
N ILE A 346 14.74 -20.55 -14.39
CA ILE A 346 15.42 -19.41 -15.00
C ILE A 346 16.60 -18.97 -14.11
N TYR A 347 16.45 -19.06 -12.79
CA TYR A 347 17.41 -18.54 -11.82
C TYR A 347 18.16 -19.61 -11.03
N LYS A 348 18.05 -20.90 -11.39
CA LYS A 348 18.70 -22.00 -10.66
C LYS A 348 20.22 -21.93 -10.61
N ASP A 349 20.84 -21.23 -11.58
CA ASP A 349 22.30 -21.03 -11.64
C ASP A 349 22.71 -19.60 -11.25
N ALA A 350 21.79 -18.80 -10.74
CA ALA A 350 22.08 -17.46 -10.24
C ALA A 350 22.80 -17.50 -8.89
N ILE A 351 23.34 -16.35 -8.49
CA ILE A 351 23.99 -16.19 -7.18
C ILE A 351 23.23 -15.15 -6.38
N ALA A 352 22.81 -15.53 -5.17
CA ALA A 352 22.11 -14.62 -4.29
C ALA A 352 23.07 -13.94 -3.30
N SER A 353 22.57 -12.83 -2.75
CA SER A 353 23.23 -12.03 -1.71
C SER A 353 23.24 -12.77 -0.37
N THR A 354 24.26 -12.49 0.46
CA THR A 354 24.27 -12.89 1.88
C THR A 354 23.12 -12.26 2.70
N GLY A 355 22.36 -11.34 2.15
CA GLY A 355 21.13 -10.82 2.74
C GLY A 355 20.00 -11.85 2.78
N PHE A 356 20.11 -12.93 2.00
CA PHE A 356 19.19 -14.06 2.04
C PHE A 356 19.74 -15.24 2.85
N TYR A 357 18.85 -15.91 3.55
CA TYR A 357 18.98 -17.31 3.87
C TYR A 357 18.38 -18.13 2.72
N VAL A 358 19.17 -18.98 2.10
CA VAL A 358 18.71 -19.86 1.01
C VAL A 358 18.29 -21.18 1.64
N ILE A 359 16.99 -21.49 1.54
CA ILE A 359 16.45 -22.75 2.06
C ILE A 359 16.36 -23.73 0.90
N THR A 360 17.25 -24.71 0.87
CA THR A 360 17.15 -25.85 -0.04
C THR A 360 16.29 -26.92 0.64
N PRO A 361 15.10 -27.27 0.07
CA PRO A 361 14.26 -28.29 0.67
C PRO A 361 14.95 -29.66 0.64
N SER A 362 14.87 -30.42 1.75
CA SER A 362 15.16 -31.85 1.77
C SER A 362 14.00 -32.64 1.15
N LEU A 363 14.09 -33.93 1.10
CA LEU A 363 12.96 -34.82 0.71
C LEU A 363 11.72 -34.65 1.59
N GLY A 364 11.85 -33.99 2.75
CA GLY A 364 10.72 -33.75 3.65
C GLY A 364 9.79 -32.64 3.28
N TYR A 365 10.16 -31.75 2.38
CA TYR A 365 9.30 -30.63 2.02
C TYR A 365 8.97 -30.56 0.53
N TYR A 366 7.68 -30.56 0.22
CA TYR A 366 7.22 -30.10 -1.08
C TYR A 366 7.50 -28.61 -1.24
N PRO A 367 8.22 -28.15 -2.29
CA PRO A 367 8.73 -26.78 -2.38
C PRO A 367 7.65 -25.70 -2.24
N MET A 368 6.47 -25.90 -2.80
CA MET A 368 5.36 -24.96 -2.71
C MET A 368 4.75 -24.92 -1.29
N PHE A 369 4.71 -26.06 -0.57
CA PHE A 369 4.27 -26.04 0.82
C PHE A 369 5.27 -25.25 1.69
N LEU A 370 6.56 -25.49 1.52
CA LEU A 370 7.60 -24.74 2.20
C LEU A 370 7.51 -23.23 1.91
N TYR A 371 7.24 -22.87 0.66
CA TYR A 371 7.01 -21.47 0.29
C TYR A 371 5.84 -20.84 1.06
N TYR A 372 4.68 -21.49 1.12
CA TYR A 372 3.54 -20.99 1.87
C TYR A 372 3.79 -21.00 3.39
N LEU A 373 4.48 -21.98 3.90
CA LEU A 373 4.89 -22.05 5.31
C LEU A 373 5.75 -20.82 5.67
N MET A 374 6.77 -20.51 4.87
CA MET A 374 7.66 -19.38 5.11
C MET A 374 6.98 -18.01 4.92
N LEU A 375 5.89 -17.93 4.15
CA LEU A 375 5.05 -16.74 4.02
C LEU A 375 4.04 -16.57 5.16
N SER A 376 3.81 -17.62 5.95
CA SER A 376 2.84 -17.58 7.06
C SER A 376 3.23 -16.55 8.11
N ASN A 377 2.22 -16.00 8.79
CA ASN A 377 2.47 -15.09 9.91
C ASN A 377 3.22 -15.79 11.05
N TYR A 378 2.97 -17.08 11.26
CA TYR A 378 3.69 -17.86 12.25
C TYR A 378 5.22 -17.75 12.08
N VAL A 379 5.72 -17.98 10.86
CA VAL A 379 7.15 -17.93 10.59
C VAL A 379 7.67 -16.50 10.55
N VAL A 380 6.99 -15.62 9.81
CA VAL A 380 7.47 -14.23 9.63
C VAL A 380 7.47 -13.48 10.95
N ASP A 381 6.35 -13.49 11.69
CA ASP A 381 6.22 -12.74 12.94
C ASP A 381 7.10 -13.34 14.04
N GLY A 382 7.22 -14.68 14.08
CA GLY A 382 8.09 -15.38 15.00
C GLY A 382 9.58 -15.06 14.76
N LEU A 383 10.04 -15.07 13.51
CA LEU A 383 11.42 -14.69 13.17
C LEU A 383 11.68 -13.20 13.39
N ASN A 384 10.67 -12.33 13.19
CA ASN A 384 10.77 -10.90 13.48
C ASN A 384 11.10 -10.61 14.95
N SER A 385 10.67 -11.45 15.88
CA SER A 385 10.97 -11.29 17.30
C SER A 385 12.48 -11.35 17.62
N PHE A 386 13.29 -11.95 16.75
CA PHE A 386 14.74 -12.04 16.88
C PHE A 386 15.51 -10.89 16.25
N MET A 387 14.81 -9.94 15.58
CA MET A 387 15.48 -8.83 14.90
C MET A 387 16.30 -7.97 15.85
N LYS A 388 17.47 -7.55 15.38
CA LYS A 388 18.36 -6.59 16.04
C LYS A 388 18.82 -5.52 15.06
N GLY A 389 19.05 -4.31 15.57
CA GLY A 389 19.54 -3.16 14.81
C GLY A 389 18.44 -2.12 14.50
N ASP A 390 18.79 -0.84 14.54
CA ASP A 390 17.84 0.28 14.43
C ASP A 390 17.53 0.63 12.96
N ASN A 391 18.56 0.81 12.12
CA ASN A 391 18.38 1.27 10.75
C ASN A 391 18.06 0.14 9.75
N SER A 392 18.59 -1.05 9.98
CA SER A 392 18.40 -2.24 9.13
C SER A 392 18.26 -3.47 10.00
N PRO A 393 17.10 -3.60 10.68
CA PRO A 393 16.89 -4.73 11.58
C PRO A 393 17.00 -6.05 10.81
N SER A 394 17.74 -6.99 11.38
CA SER A 394 18.05 -8.26 10.71
C SER A 394 18.10 -9.42 11.70
N ILE A 395 17.95 -10.62 11.16
CA ILE A 395 18.10 -11.88 11.84
C ILE A 395 19.36 -12.61 11.35
N ASN A 396 19.77 -13.63 12.06
CA ASN A 396 20.90 -14.48 11.72
C ASN A 396 20.45 -15.85 11.24
N ASN A 397 21.32 -16.59 10.55
CA ASN A 397 21.07 -17.97 10.10
C ASN A 397 20.56 -18.87 11.23
N CYS A 398 21.17 -18.77 12.42
CA CYS A 398 20.81 -19.62 13.56
C CYS A 398 19.36 -19.41 14.02
N HIS A 399 18.74 -18.25 13.79
CA HIS A 399 17.34 -18.05 14.12
C HIS A 399 16.44 -18.90 13.23
N ILE A 400 16.72 -18.97 11.91
CA ILE A 400 15.99 -19.83 10.97
C ILE A 400 16.27 -21.29 11.24
N GLU A 401 17.53 -21.65 11.48
CA GLU A 401 17.97 -23.05 11.71
C GLU A 401 17.41 -23.65 13.00
N ASN A 402 17.26 -22.85 14.04
CA ASN A 402 16.72 -23.28 15.32
C ASN A 402 15.21 -23.06 15.48
N TYR A 403 14.56 -22.37 14.54
CA TYR A 403 13.11 -22.16 14.60
C TYR A 403 12.37 -23.49 14.40
N LEU A 404 11.16 -23.58 14.95
CA LEU A 404 10.31 -24.76 14.85
C LEU A 404 9.44 -24.68 13.59
N TYR A 405 9.40 -25.75 12.83
CA TYR A 405 8.59 -25.86 11.62
C TYR A 405 7.69 -27.10 11.70
N PRO A 406 6.40 -26.97 11.37
CA PRO A 406 5.52 -28.13 11.25
C PRO A 406 5.88 -28.92 10.00
N LEU A 407 5.92 -30.24 10.14
CA LEU A 407 6.23 -31.16 9.07
C LEU A 407 5.06 -32.13 8.86
N PRO A 408 4.22 -31.93 7.82
CA PRO A 408 3.22 -32.91 7.40
C PRO A 408 3.80 -34.06 6.60
N PRO A 409 3.08 -35.18 6.40
CA PRO A 409 3.37 -36.14 5.35
C PRO A 409 3.42 -35.49 3.96
N ILE A 410 4.27 -35.99 3.05
CA ILE A 410 4.56 -35.30 1.78
C ILE A 410 3.31 -35.19 0.86
N GLU A 411 2.49 -36.23 0.83
CA GLU A 411 1.25 -36.24 0.02
C GLU A 411 0.22 -35.24 0.58
N GLU A 412 0.14 -35.13 1.90
CA GLU A 412 -0.71 -34.13 2.56
C GLU A 412 -0.24 -32.70 2.25
N GLN A 413 1.08 -32.45 2.20
CA GLN A 413 1.61 -31.14 1.79
C GLN A 413 1.13 -30.75 0.39
N GLN A 414 1.07 -31.68 -0.56
CA GLN A 414 0.58 -31.43 -1.91
C GLN A 414 -0.90 -31.06 -1.91
N ARG A 415 -1.75 -31.81 -1.18
CA ARG A 415 -3.17 -31.51 -1.04
C ARG A 415 -3.44 -30.16 -0.36
N ILE A 416 -2.62 -29.81 0.62
CA ILE A 416 -2.67 -28.49 1.28
C ILE A 416 -2.39 -27.39 0.26
N VAL A 417 -1.34 -27.55 -0.57
CA VAL A 417 -0.99 -26.56 -1.60
C VAL A 417 -2.11 -26.41 -2.62
N GLU A 418 -2.64 -27.52 -3.15
CA GLU A 418 -3.78 -27.48 -4.08
C GLU A 418 -4.98 -26.74 -3.47
N LYS A 419 -5.27 -26.98 -2.18
CA LYS A 419 -6.36 -26.31 -1.48
C LYS A 419 -6.11 -24.81 -1.26
N ILE A 420 -4.87 -24.44 -0.91
CA ILE A 420 -4.46 -23.03 -0.81
C ILE A 420 -4.68 -22.32 -2.15
N GLU A 421 -4.19 -22.90 -3.26
CA GLU A 421 -4.28 -22.30 -4.58
C GLU A 421 -5.74 -22.15 -5.05
N GLN A 422 -6.58 -23.14 -4.81
CA GLN A 422 -8.02 -23.05 -5.07
C GLN A 422 -8.68 -21.90 -4.30
N LEU A 423 -8.40 -21.78 -3.00
CA LEU A 423 -8.98 -20.73 -2.18
C LEU A 423 -8.43 -19.34 -2.54
N MET A 424 -7.15 -19.23 -2.86
CA MET A 424 -6.55 -17.96 -3.31
C MET A 424 -7.10 -17.46 -4.66
N GLN A 425 -7.51 -18.39 -5.55
CA GLN A 425 -8.18 -18.02 -6.80
C GLN A 425 -9.55 -17.38 -6.57
N LEU A 426 -10.28 -17.77 -5.52
CA LEU A 426 -11.57 -17.19 -5.18
C LEU A 426 -11.45 -15.77 -4.61
N LEU A 427 -10.24 -15.37 -4.19
CA LEU A 427 -9.96 -14.03 -3.64
C LEU A 427 -9.48 -13.02 -4.70
N LYS A 428 -9.24 -13.47 -5.92
CA LYS A 428 -8.86 -12.58 -7.04
C LYS A 428 -10.09 -11.85 -7.56
#